data_f398868ddd5b76a7f75fa8a702473e06
#
_entry.id   f398868ddd5b76a7f75fa8a702473e06
#
_cell.length_a   1.000
_cell.length_b   1.000
_cell.length_c   1.000
_cell.angle_alpha   90.00
_cell.angle_beta   90.00
_cell.angle_gamma   90.00
#
_symmetry.space_group_name_H-M   'P 1'
#
loop_
_entity.id
_entity.type
_entity.pdbx_description
1 polymer ?
#
loop_
_entity_poly.entity_id
_entity_poly.type
_entity_poly.pdbx_seq_one_letter_code
_entity_poly.pdbx_strand_id
1 'polypeptide(L)'
;AASDVYKRQITKGVGRGVFSNEAGLGSAPIAHAATSEKNPVRQGLYGIFEVFMDTIVICTLTSLVVLCSGAATGNYGNNDLAGVPTAVAGFASVFGDKLGSLILAVGLLLFATSTILGWALYGTRCAEFLFGSKIIRPYQVLFCLVVIAGSVANLKLVWDISDTLNGLMAIPNLIGILLLSPVVIKLTKEHFNGVKAGKLE
;
A
#
# COMPACT_ATOMS: atom_id res chain seq x y z
N ALA A 1 20.95 15.59 18.03
CA ALA A 1 20.86 14.20 18.47
C ALA A 1 19.40 13.71 18.62
N ALA A 2 18.64 14.09 19.68
CA ALA A 2 17.25 13.61 19.83
C ALA A 2 16.32 14.10 18.74
N SER A 3 16.39 15.37 18.33
CA SER A 3 15.60 15.94 17.24
C SER A 3 15.80 15.21 15.91
N ASP A 4 17.00 14.73 15.64
CA ASP A 4 17.31 14.01 14.39
C ASP A 4 16.70 12.61 14.38
N VAL A 5 16.61 11.96 15.55
CA VAL A 5 15.94 10.67 15.70
C VAL A 5 14.44 10.82 15.42
N TYR A 6 13.77 11.79 16.07
CA TYR A 6 12.34 12.03 15.83
C TYR A 6 12.05 12.44 14.38
N LYS A 7 12.90 13.30 13.80
CA LYS A 7 12.76 13.67 12.39
C LYS A 7 12.85 12.46 11.47
N ARG A 8 13.80 11.56 11.71
CA ARG A 8 13.94 10.31 10.95
C ARG A 8 12.72 9.39 11.13
N GLN A 9 12.22 9.24 12.36
CA GLN A 9 11.04 8.44 12.65
C GLN A 9 9.81 8.96 11.89
N ILE A 10 9.55 10.26 11.96
CA ILE A 10 8.43 10.88 11.24
C ILE A 10 8.60 10.69 9.73
N THR A 11 9.78 11.00 9.18
CA THR A 11 10.02 10.88 7.73
C THR A 11 9.86 9.45 7.24
N LYS A 12 10.41 8.47 7.97
CA LYS A 12 10.29 7.05 7.60
C LYS A 12 8.87 6.53 7.81
N GLY A 13 8.20 6.92 8.90
CA GLY A 13 6.81 6.53 9.17
C GLY A 13 5.86 7.06 8.10
N VAL A 14 5.93 8.35 7.78
CA VAL A 14 5.11 8.95 6.72
C VAL A 14 5.42 8.31 5.36
N GLY A 15 6.70 8.14 5.02
CA GLY A 15 7.10 7.53 3.74
C GLY A 15 6.57 6.10 3.59
N ARG A 16 6.62 5.29 4.63
CA ARG A 16 6.10 3.92 4.61
C ARG A 16 4.57 3.88 4.61
N GLY A 17 3.91 4.79 5.33
CA GLY A 17 2.45 4.94 5.30
C GLY A 17 1.93 5.35 3.92
N VAL A 18 2.56 6.32 3.27
CA VAL A 18 2.23 6.71 1.89
C VAL A 18 2.41 5.54 0.92
N PHE A 19 3.49 4.76 1.09
CA PHE A 19 3.77 3.59 0.26
C PHE A 19 2.71 2.49 0.44
N SER A 20 2.41 2.10 1.68
CA SER A 20 1.46 1.02 1.99
C SER A 20 0.03 1.33 1.52
N ASN A 21 -0.41 2.56 1.75
CA ASN A 21 -1.78 2.99 1.42
C ASN A 21 -1.91 3.54 -0.01
N GLU A 22 -0.83 3.62 -0.77
CA GLU A 22 -0.80 4.29 -2.08
C GLU A 22 -1.36 5.73 -2.01
N ALA A 23 -1.25 6.37 -0.83
CA ALA A 23 -1.90 7.63 -0.52
C ALA A 23 -1.34 8.78 -1.38
N GLY A 24 -2.19 9.32 -2.23
CA GLY A 24 -1.81 10.40 -3.13
C GLY A 24 -1.00 9.98 -4.36
N LEU A 25 -0.78 8.67 -4.59
CA LEU A 25 -0.04 8.16 -5.74
C LEU A 25 -0.91 8.04 -7.01
N GLY A 26 -2.23 7.91 -6.86
CA GLY A 26 -3.16 7.78 -7.98
C GLY A 26 -3.33 6.37 -8.53
N SER A 27 -2.70 5.37 -7.93
CA SER A 27 -2.80 3.96 -8.32
C SER A 27 -4.09 3.31 -7.82
N ALA A 28 -4.44 3.46 -6.55
CA ALA A 28 -5.66 2.88 -5.97
C ALA A 28 -6.95 3.22 -6.75
N PRO A 29 -7.18 4.46 -7.25
CA PRO A 29 -8.34 4.76 -8.09
C PRO A 29 -8.46 3.91 -9.35
N ILE A 30 -7.37 3.36 -9.89
CA ILE A 30 -7.40 2.48 -11.07
C ILE A 30 -8.12 1.16 -10.75
N ALA A 31 -7.85 0.58 -9.57
CA ALA A 31 -8.56 -0.61 -9.11
C ALA A 31 -10.02 -0.29 -8.75
N HIS A 32 -10.24 0.80 -8.03
CA HIS A 32 -11.58 1.24 -7.64
C HIS A 32 -12.47 1.58 -8.86
N ALA A 33 -11.90 2.04 -9.96
CA ALA A 33 -12.64 2.29 -11.20
C ALA A 33 -13.12 1.00 -11.90
N ALA A 34 -12.51 -0.15 -11.61
CA ALA A 34 -12.89 -1.45 -12.17
C ALA A 34 -14.04 -2.14 -11.39
N THR A 35 -14.63 -1.46 -10.41
CA THR A 35 -15.71 -2.00 -9.57
C THR A 35 -17.04 -2.10 -10.32
N SER A 36 -17.92 -2.98 -9.83
CA SER A 36 -19.34 -3.04 -10.22
C SER A 36 -20.22 -2.00 -9.51
N GLU A 37 -19.70 -1.34 -8.45
CA GLU A 37 -20.39 -0.27 -7.74
C GLU A 37 -20.52 0.96 -8.64
N LYS A 38 -21.76 1.44 -8.82
CA LYS A 38 -22.06 2.59 -9.68
C LYS A 38 -21.98 3.92 -8.97
N ASN A 39 -22.07 3.91 -7.63
CA ASN A 39 -22.05 5.13 -6.84
C ASN A 39 -20.59 5.46 -6.45
N PRO A 40 -20.00 6.54 -6.97
CA PRO A 40 -18.60 6.88 -6.70
C PRO A 40 -18.36 7.24 -5.23
N VAL A 41 -19.35 7.78 -4.53
CA VAL A 41 -19.21 8.11 -3.09
C VAL A 41 -19.16 6.83 -2.26
N ARG A 42 -20.02 5.86 -2.57
CA ARG A 42 -20.04 4.56 -1.89
C ARG A 42 -18.70 3.81 -2.13
N GLN A 43 -18.21 3.84 -3.34
CA GLN A 43 -16.89 3.26 -3.65
C GLN A 43 -15.75 3.98 -2.91
N GLY A 44 -15.81 5.30 -2.80
CA GLY A 44 -14.85 6.07 -2.00
C GLY A 44 -14.88 5.72 -0.51
N LEU A 45 -16.06 5.43 0.05
CA LEU A 45 -16.18 4.96 1.44
C LEU A 45 -15.53 3.58 1.65
N TYR A 46 -15.60 2.67 0.68
CA TYR A 46 -14.85 1.40 0.74
C TYR A 46 -13.34 1.65 0.78
N GLY A 47 -12.82 2.57 -0.03
CA GLY A 47 -11.40 2.94 0.02
C GLY A 47 -10.97 3.53 1.37
N ILE A 48 -11.82 4.34 2.01
CA ILE A 48 -11.56 4.85 3.37
C ILE A 48 -11.48 3.69 4.37
N PHE A 49 -12.41 2.74 4.30
CA PHE A 49 -12.42 1.57 5.18
C PHE A 49 -11.18 0.68 4.97
N GLU A 50 -10.78 0.46 3.72
CA GLU A 50 -9.58 -0.30 3.36
C GLU A 50 -8.32 0.30 4.00
N VAL A 51 -8.10 1.61 3.82
CA VAL A 51 -6.96 2.33 4.40
C VAL A 51 -6.99 2.31 5.93
N PHE A 52 -8.18 2.42 6.53
CA PHE A 52 -8.33 2.29 7.98
C PHE A 52 -7.91 0.90 8.47
N MET A 53 -8.35 -0.16 7.80
CA MET A 53 -7.99 -1.54 8.15
C MET A 53 -6.49 -1.80 7.99
N ASP A 54 -5.88 -1.35 6.90
CA ASP A 54 -4.45 -1.51 6.68
C ASP A 54 -3.63 -0.76 7.73
N THR A 55 -3.86 0.52 7.90
CA THR A 55 -2.99 1.39 8.69
C THR A 55 -3.30 1.35 10.18
N ILE A 56 -4.58 1.49 10.55
CA ILE A 56 -4.94 1.58 11.97
C ILE A 56 -5.01 0.20 12.61
N VAL A 57 -5.52 -0.81 11.91
CA VAL A 57 -5.68 -2.13 12.50
C VAL A 57 -4.42 -2.98 12.28
N ILE A 58 -4.07 -3.29 11.04
CA ILE A 58 -3.01 -4.26 10.73
C ILE A 58 -1.63 -3.73 11.12
N CYS A 59 -1.27 -2.50 10.74
CA CYS A 59 0.02 -1.93 11.09
C CYS A 59 0.19 -1.74 12.60
N THR A 60 -0.88 -1.33 13.30
CA THR A 60 -0.83 -1.19 14.77
C THR A 60 -0.63 -2.55 15.44
N LEU A 61 -1.37 -3.59 15.02
CA LEU A 61 -1.21 -4.94 15.56
C LEU A 61 0.21 -5.45 15.33
N THR A 62 0.75 -5.32 14.13
CA THR A 62 2.12 -5.75 13.82
C THR A 62 3.15 -5.00 14.66
N SER A 63 2.98 -3.68 14.81
CA SER A 63 3.87 -2.86 15.64
C SER A 63 3.81 -3.27 17.11
N LEU A 64 2.62 -3.54 17.65
CA LEU A 64 2.46 -4.02 19.03
C LEU A 64 3.10 -5.39 19.24
N VAL A 65 2.96 -6.31 18.30
CA VAL A 65 3.63 -7.62 18.36
C VAL A 65 5.14 -7.44 18.45
N VAL A 66 5.73 -6.62 17.57
CA VAL A 66 7.17 -6.38 17.52
C VAL A 66 7.68 -5.70 18.80
N LEU A 67 6.95 -4.71 19.32
CA LEU A 67 7.35 -3.97 20.51
C LEU A 67 7.15 -4.76 21.82
N CYS A 68 5.99 -5.40 21.98
CA CYS A 68 5.64 -6.13 23.20
C CYS A 68 6.43 -7.44 23.36
N SER A 69 6.83 -8.07 22.25
CA SER A 69 7.66 -9.26 22.28
C SER A 69 9.12 -9.01 22.64
N GLY A 70 9.58 -7.75 22.64
CA GLY A 70 10.99 -7.41 22.80
C GLY A 70 11.85 -7.67 21.54
N ALA A 71 11.27 -8.14 20.44
CA ALA A 71 12.00 -8.42 19.20
C ALA A 71 12.70 -7.17 18.65
N ALA A 72 12.08 -6.00 18.79
CA ALA A 72 12.68 -4.74 18.35
C ALA A 72 13.95 -4.39 19.13
N THR A 73 13.95 -4.60 20.44
CA THR A 73 15.11 -4.29 21.32
C THR A 73 16.24 -5.28 21.12
N GLY A 74 15.93 -6.57 20.95
CA GLY A 74 16.92 -7.62 20.69
C GLY A 74 17.65 -7.46 19.35
N ASN A 75 16.99 -6.86 18.37
CA ASN A 75 17.52 -6.69 17.02
C ASN A 75 17.98 -5.26 16.70
N TYR A 76 17.97 -4.37 17.70
CA TYR A 76 18.31 -2.97 17.50
C TYR A 76 19.75 -2.79 17.00
N GLY A 77 19.90 -2.03 15.92
CA GLY A 77 21.20 -1.76 15.30
C GLY A 77 21.70 -2.85 14.32
N ASN A 78 20.99 -3.99 14.23
CA ASN A 78 21.34 -5.03 13.26
C ASN A 78 20.43 -4.89 12.01
N ASN A 79 21.00 -4.37 10.93
CA ASN A 79 20.28 -4.14 9.68
C ASN A 79 19.82 -5.43 8.99
N ASP A 80 20.53 -6.56 9.20
CA ASP A 80 20.22 -7.85 8.59
C ASP A 80 18.96 -8.48 9.22
N LEU A 81 18.63 -8.08 10.46
CA LEU A 81 17.46 -8.52 11.18
C LEU A 81 16.30 -7.53 11.10
N ALA A 82 16.44 -6.43 10.36
CA ALA A 82 15.38 -5.45 10.21
C ALA A 82 14.24 -5.95 9.30
N GLY A 83 13.02 -5.51 9.58
CA GLY A 83 11.85 -5.85 8.78
C GLY A 83 11.26 -7.21 9.09
N VAL A 84 11.15 -8.09 8.09
CA VAL A 84 10.53 -9.41 8.21
C VAL A 84 11.15 -10.27 9.33
N PRO A 85 12.48 -10.41 9.47
CA PRO A 85 13.06 -11.20 10.55
C PRO A 85 12.63 -10.72 11.95
N THR A 86 12.52 -9.41 12.17
CA THR A 86 12.04 -8.87 13.45
C THR A 86 10.58 -9.23 13.70
N ALA A 87 9.73 -9.16 12.67
CA ALA A 87 8.33 -9.58 12.80
C ALA A 87 8.22 -11.09 13.07
N VAL A 88 9.02 -11.93 12.38
CA VAL A 88 9.09 -13.37 12.65
C VAL A 88 9.45 -13.65 14.11
N ALA A 89 10.49 -12.99 14.63
CA ALA A 89 10.88 -13.15 16.03
C ALA A 89 9.76 -12.73 16.99
N GLY A 90 9.01 -11.67 16.66
CA GLY A 90 7.85 -11.24 17.45
C GLY A 90 6.74 -12.28 17.51
N PHE A 91 6.35 -12.87 16.38
CA PHE A 91 5.33 -13.92 16.34
C PHE A 91 5.85 -15.24 16.96
N ALA A 92 7.11 -15.57 16.74
CA ALA A 92 7.72 -16.77 17.31
C ALA A 92 7.76 -16.75 18.85
N SER A 93 7.87 -15.58 19.46
CA SER A 93 7.88 -15.44 20.92
C SER A 93 6.57 -15.92 21.58
N VAL A 94 5.45 -15.90 20.85
CA VAL A 94 4.12 -16.31 21.34
C VAL A 94 3.74 -17.69 20.83
N PHE A 95 3.94 -17.94 19.53
CA PHE A 95 3.46 -19.16 18.86
C PHE A 95 4.55 -20.24 18.70
N GLY A 96 5.80 -19.94 19.11
CA GLY A 96 6.96 -20.77 18.84
C GLY A 96 7.47 -20.63 17.40
N ASP A 97 8.72 -21.02 17.18
CA ASP A 97 9.45 -20.74 15.92
C ASP A 97 8.75 -21.30 14.68
N LYS A 98 8.23 -22.53 14.74
CA LYS A 98 7.60 -23.17 13.57
C LYS A 98 6.28 -22.50 13.19
N LEU A 99 5.39 -22.28 14.16
CA LEU A 99 4.06 -21.75 13.89
C LEU A 99 4.12 -20.24 13.61
N GLY A 100 4.93 -19.49 14.35
CA GLY A 100 5.14 -18.07 14.12
C GLY A 100 5.70 -17.78 12.72
N SER A 101 6.72 -18.53 12.31
CA SER A 101 7.29 -18.42 10.95
C SER A 101 6.28 -18.82 9.88
N LEU A 102 5.48 -19.87 10.09
CA LEU A 102 4.47 -20.31 9.14
C LEU A 102 3.37 -19.26 8.95
N ILE A 103 2.85 -18.68 10.05
CA ILE A 103 1.83 -17.63 10.00
C ILE A 103 2.31 -16.46 9.14
N LEU A 104 3.54 -15.99 9.40
CA LEU A 104 4.09 -14.88 8.62
C LEU A 104 4.41 -15.26 7.19
N ALA A 105 4.92 -16.45 6.93
CA ALA A 105 5.21 -16.91 5.58
C ALA A 105 3.92 -16.96 4.72
N VAL A 106 2.83 -17.49 5.27
CA VAL A 106 1.52 -17.53 4.59
C VAL A 106 0.99 -16.11 4.40
N GLY A 107 1.04 -15.27 5.42
CA GLY A 107 0.62 -13.87 5.33
C GLY A 107 1.38 -13.12 4.25
N LEU A 108 2.71 -13.20 4.26
CA LEU A 108 3.55 -12.56 3.26
C LEU A 108 3.31 -13.09 1.84
N LEU A 109 3.08 -14.38 1.67
CA LEU A 109 2.73 -14.96 0.37
C LEU A 109 1.44 -14.37 -0.17
N LEU A 110 0.41 -14.27 0.66
CA LEU A 110 -0.87 -13.70 0.26
C LEU A 110 -0.75 -12.20 -0.06
N PHE A 111 -0.06 -11.43 0.79
CA PHE A 111 0.19 -10.00 0.56
C PHE A 111 1.01 -9.75 -0.70
N ALA A 112 2.11 -10.48 -0.88
CA ALA A 112 2.96 -10.33 -2.06
C ALA A 112 2.18 -10.66 -3.35
N THR A 113 1.40 -11.74 -3.33
CA THR A 113 0.60 -12.15 -4.50
C THR A 113 -0.47 -11.11 -4.83
N SER A 114 -1.22 -10.60 -3.84
CA SER A 114 -2.23 -9.57 -4.08
C SER A 114 -1.61 -8.27 -4.59
N THR A 115 -0.46 -7.86 -4.04
CA THR A 115 0.28 -6.67 -4.49
C THR A 115 0.76 -6.82 -5.93
N ILE A 116 1.35 -7.96 -6.29
CA ILE A 116 1.78 -8.23 -7.68
C ILE A 116 0.60 -8.14 -8.65
N LEU A 117 -0.55 -8.72 -8.30
CA LEU A 117 -1.75 -8.66 -9.13
C LEU A 117 -2.29 -7.23 -9.27
N GLY A 118 -2.34 -6.47 -8.18
CA GLY A 118 -2.75 -5.06 -8.17
C GLY A 118 -1.86 -4.20 -9.06
N TRP A 119 -0.55 -4.28 -8.88
CA TRP A 119 0.39 -3.50 -9.67
C TRP A 119 0.45 -3.92 -11.14
N ALA A 120 0.24 -5.22 -11.43
CA ALA A 120 0.06 -5.68 -12.81
C ALA A 120 -1.16 -5.04 -13.47
N LEU A 121 -2.27 -4.90 -12.74
CA LEU A 121 -3.46 -4.21 -13.22
C LEU A 121 -3.19 -2.73 -13.47
N TYR A 122 -2.59 -2.02 -12.51
CA TYR A 122 -2.29 -0.59 -12.63
C TYR A 122 -1.43 -0.31 -13.86
N GLY A 123 -0.31 -1.01 -13.99
CA GLY A 123 0.59 -0.81 -15.10
C GLY A 123 -0.01 -1.23 -16.45
N THR A 124 -0.80 -2.32 -16.48
CA THR A 124 -1.51 -2.73 -17.69
C THR A 124 -2.48 -1.65 -18.17
N ARG A 125 -3.25 -1.04 -17.24
CA ARG A 125 -4.19 0.03 -17.58
C ARG A 125 -3.48 1.30 -18.05
N CYS A 126 -2.38 1.67 -17.41
CA CYS A 126 -1.56 2.80 -17.84
C CYS A 126 -0.95 2.55 -19.24
N ALA A 127 -0.39 1.37 -19.46
CA ALA A 127 0.18 1.01 -20.76
C ALA A 127 -0.89 0.97 -21.85
N GLU A 128 -2.07 0.41 -21.58
CA GLU A 128 -3.20 0.40 -22.49
C GLU A 128 -3.66 1.82 -22.87
N PHE A 129 -3.71 2.71 -21.90
CA PHE A 129 -4.07 4.11 -22.12
C PHE A 129 -3.08 4.83 -23.05
N LEU A 130 -1.79 4.57 -22.88
CA LEU A 130 -0.74 5.25 -23.67
C LEU A 130 -0.54 4.64 -25.07
N PHE A 131 -0.62 3.32 -25.20
CA PHE A 131 -0.20 2.59 -26.40
C PHE A 131 -1.32 1.75 -27.04
N GLY A 132 -2.52 1.78 -26.44
CA GLY A 132 -3.67 1.00 -26.90
C GLY A 132 -3.61 -0.47 -26.46
N SER A 133 -4.68 -1.23 -26.74
CA SER A 133 -4.89 -2.58 -26.20
C SER A 133 -3.86 -3.64 -26.65
N LYS A 134 -3.14 -3.39 -27.76
CA LYS A 134 -2.14 -4.34 -28.26
C LYS A 134 -0.92 -4.48 -27.33
N ILE A 135 -0.65 -3.50 -26.48
CA ILE A 135 0.47 -3.49 -25.54
C ILE A 135 0.25 -4.40 -24.32
N ILE A 136 -0.98 -4.79 -24.03
CA ILE A 136 -1.35 -5.52 -22.81
C ILE A 136 -0.50 -6.77 -22.62
N ARG A 137 -0.46 -7.65 -23.62
CA ARG A 137 0.29 -8.90 -23.53
C ARG A 137 1.81 -8.70 -23.42
N PRO A 138 2.47 -7.90 -24.29
CA PRO A 138 3.89 -7.57 -24.12
C PRO A 138 4.22 -6.97 -22.75
N TYR A 139 3.36 -6.06 -22.26
CA TYR A 139 3.54 -5.48 -20.93
C TYR A 139 3.48 -6.53 -19.81
N GLN A 140 2.50 -7.43 -19.84
CA GLN A 140 2.37 -8.49 -18.83
C GLN A 140 3.58 -9.42 -18.82
N VAL A 141 4.12 -9.80 -19.97
CA VAL A 141 5.35 -10.59 -20.06
C VAL A 141 6.54 -9.83 -19.45
N LEU A 142 6.70 -8.56 -19.85
CA LEU A 142 7.77 -7.72 -19.28
C LEU A 142 7.63 -7.56 -17.77
N PHE A 143 6.41 -7.35 -17.29
CA PHE A 143 6.14 -7.23 -15.85
C PHE A 143 6.55 -8.50 -15.09
N CYS A 144 6.21 -9.69 -15.58
CA CYS A 144 6.64 -10.95 -14.98
C CYS A 144 8.17 -11.08 -14.92
N LEU A 145 8.87 -10.71 -16.00
CA LEU A 145 10.33 -10.72 -16.02
C LEU A 145 10.95 -9.74 -15.00
N VAL A 146 10.36 -8.55 -14.87
CA VAL A 146 10.79 -7.53 -13.88
C VAL A 146 10.53 -8.01 -12.45
N VAL A 147 9.41 -8.68 -12.16
CA VAL A 147 9.14 -9.27 -10.84
C VAL A 147 10.20 -10.32 -10.48
N ILE A 148 10.57 -11.20 -11.42
CA ILE A 148 11.62 -12.20 -11.21
C ILE A 148 12.97 -11.50 -10.97
N ALA A 149 13.34 -10.53 -11.79
CA ALA A 149 14.57 -9.77 -11.62
C ALA A 149 14.62 -9.00 -10.29
N GLY A 150 13.49 -8.41 -9.89
CA GLY A 150 13.35 -7.69 -8.62
C GLY A 150 13.51 -8.58 -7.40
N SER A 151 13.09 -9.85 -7.48
CA SER A 151 13.21 -10.80 -6.36
C SER A 151 14.65 -11.14 -5.99
N VAL A 152 15.60 -10.98 -6.91
CA VAL A 152 17.04 -11.23 -6.69
C VAL A 152 17.86 -9.94 -6.62
N ALA A 153 17.23 -8.79 -6.79
CA ALA A 153 17.90 -7.50 -6.76
C ALA A 153 18.27 -7.06 -5.33
N ASN A 154 19.21 -6.11 -5.22
CA ASN A 154 19.55 -5.53 -3.94
C ASN A 154 18.35 -4.75 -3.35
N LEU A 155 17.92 -5.14 -2.15
CA LEU A 155 16.73 -4.59 -1.50
C LEU A 155 16.78 -3.07 -1.33
N LYS A 156 17.94 -2.52 -0.95
CA LYS A 156 18.11 -1.08 -0.79
C LYS A 156 17.92 -0.34 -2.11
N LEU A 157 18.52 -0.85 -3.19
CA LEU A 157 18.37 -0.25 -4.53
C LEU A 157 16.90 -0.25 -4.98
N VAL A 158 16.20 -1.36 -4.76
CA VAL A 158 14.77 -1.48 -5.10
C VAL A 158 13.94 -0.45 -4.32
N TRP A 159 14.21 -0.27 -3.02
CA TRP A 159 13.53 0.75 -2.21
C TRP A 159 13.83 2.17 -2.67
N ASP A 160 15.08 2.50 -2.98
CA ASP A 160 15.46 3.86 -3.41
C ASP A 160 14.80 4.22 -4.76
N ILE A 161 14.74 3.26 -5.70
CA ILE A 161 14.03 3.42 -6.98
C ILE A 161 12.53 3.60 -6.74
N SER A 162 11.93 2.75 -5.91
CA SER A 162 10.50 2.78 -5.62
C SER A 162 10.07 4.08 -4.95
N ASP A 163 10.81 4.55 -3.94
CA ASP A 163 10.54 5.81 -3.24
C ASP A 163 10.62 6.99 -4.21
N THR A 164 11.58 6.99 -5.15
CA THR A 164 11.73 8.03 -6.17
C THR A 164 10.55 8.04 -7.15
N LEU A 165 10.16 6.88 -7.67
CA LEU A 165 9.05 6.75 -8.62
C LEU A 165 7.71 7.11 -7.97
N ASN A 166 7.48 6.71 -6.72
CA ASN A 166 6.31 7.09 -5.95
C ASN A 166 6.21 8.61 -5.77
N GLY A 167 7.33 9.28 -5.47
CA GLY A 167 7.38 10.74 -5.42
C GLY A 167 6.97 11.39 -6.75
N LEU A 168 7.43 10.85 -7.87
CA LEU A 168 7.07 11.34 -9.20
C LEU A 168 5.59 11.07 -9.53
N MET A 169 5.01 9.96 -9.09
CA MET A 169 3.58 9.65 -9.27
C MET A 169 2.69 10.58 -8.44
N ALA A 170 3.11 10.94 -7.23
CA ALA A 170 2.34 11.77 -6.32
C ALA A 170 2.08 13.19 -6.89
N ILE A 171 3.07 13.80 -7.55
CA ILE A 171 2.97 15.18 -8.02
C ILE A 171 1.77 15.41 -8.96
N PRO A 172 1.63 14.72 -10.11
CA PRO A 172 0.51 14.93 -11.01
C PRO A 172 -0.83 14.52 -10.38
N ASN A 173 -0.85 13.47 -9.56
CA ASN A 173 -2.08 13.03 -8.92
C ASN A 173 -2.59 14.04 -7.89
N LEU A 174 -1.73 14.62 -7.05
CA LEU A 174 -2.13 15.66 -6.09
C LEU A 174 -2.70 16.87 -6.79
N ILE A 175 -2.12 17.31 -7.92
CA ILE A 175 -2.68 18.39 -8.75
C ILE A 175 -4.09 17.99 -9.23
N GLY A 176 -4.25 16.76 -9.74
CA GLY A 176 -5.53 16.26 -10.20
C GLY A 176 -6.59 16.23 -9.08
N ILE A 177 -6.24 15.75 -7.89
CA ILE A 177 -7.15 15.71 -6.72
C ILE A 177 -7.58 17.12 -6.32
N LEU A 178 -6.65 18.09 -6.28
CA LEU A 178 -6.97 19.47 -5.94
C LEU A 178 -7.94 20.08 -6.95
N LEU A 179 -7.73 19.86 -8.23
CA LEU A 179 -8.62 20.36 -9.30
C LEU A 179 -10.00 19.68 -9.27
N LEU A 180 -10.07 18.42 -8.89
CA LEU A 180 -11.33 17.67 -8.80
C LEU A 180 -12.05 17.83 -7.46
N SER A 181 -11.44 18.47 -6.47
CA SER A 181 -12.02 18.62 -5.13
C SER A 181 -13.43 19.23 -5.11
N PRO A 182 -13.79 20.23 -5.94
CA PRO A 182 -15.17 20.73 -5.97
C PRO A 182 -16.19 19.69 -6.43
N VAL A 183 -15.79 18.81 -7.37
CA VAL A 183 -16.64 17.73 -7.89
C VAL A 183 -16.87 16.69 -6.79
N VAL A 184 -15.82 16.30 -6.07
CA VAL A 184 -15.89 15.35 -4.95
C VAL A 184 -16.82 15.89 -3.85
N ILE A 185 -16.66 17.16 -3.46
CA ILE A 185 -17.51 17.80 -2.43
C ILE A 185 -18.97 17.82 -2.88
N LYS A 186 -19.24 18.15 -4.14
CA LYS A 186 -20.60 18.18 -4.69
C LYS A 186 -21.24 16.79 -4.63
N LEU A 187 -20.59 15.77 -5.18
CA LEU A 187 -21.10 14.40 -5.21
C LEU A 187 -21.34 13.85 -3.81
N THR A 188 -20.43 14.13 -2.87
CA THR A 188 -20.55 13.71 -1.48
C THR A 188 -21.79 14.36 -0.81
N LYS A 189 -22.00 15.65 -1.00
CA LYS A 189 -23.18 16.36 -0.47
C LYS A 189 -24.47 15.82 -1.07
N GLU A 190 -24.51 15.59 -2.38
CA GLU A 190 -25.69 15.05 -3.08
C GLU A 190 -26.04 13.65 -2.55
N HIS A 191 -25.03 12.79 -2.38
CA HIS A 191 -25.22 11.44 -1.84
C HIS A 191 -25.83 11.48 -0.42
N PHE A 192 -25.20 12.19 0.52
CA PHE A 192 -25.69 12.24 1.90
C PHE A 192 -27.04 12.96 2.04
N ASN A 193 -27.34 13.93 1.21
CA ASN A 193 -28.66 14.53 1.16
C ASN A 193 -29.70 13.55 0.60
N GLY A 194 -29.34 12.73 -0.38
CA GLY A 194 -30.19 11.67 -0.92
C GLY A 194 -30.51 10.59 0.13
N VAL A 195 -29.50 10.16 0.90
CA VAL A 195 -29.67 9.21 2.02
C VAL A 195 -30.59 9.79 3.08
N LYS A 196 -30.38 11.06 3.51
CA LYS A 196 -31.26 11.74 4.48
C LYS A 196 -32.69 11.88 4.00
N ALA A 197 -32.91 12.01 2.71
CA ALA A 197 -34.21 12.11 2.10
C ALA A 197 -34.87 10.74 1.81
N GLY A 198 -34.25 9.62 2.20
CA GLY A 198 -34.75 8.27 1.95
C GLY A 198 -34.80 7.87 0.48
N LYS A 199 -34.04 8.54 -0.38
CA LYS A 199 -33.97 8.29 -1.83
C LYS A 199 -32.81 7.36 -2.23
N LEU A 200 -31.87 7.11 -1.32
CA LEU A 200 -30.70 6.26 -1.48
C LEU A 200 -30.54 5.41 -0.22
N GLU A 201 -30.22 4.13 -0.37
CA GLU A 201 -29.86 3.20 0.70
C GLU A 201 -28.34 3.20 0.94
#